data_bafa195712e97a37d7158edf80696ea9
#
_entry.id   bafa195712e97a37d7158edf80696ea9
#
_cell.length_a   1.000
_cell.length_b   1.000
_cell.length_c   1.000
_cell.angle_alpha   90.00
_cell.angle_beta   90.00
_cell.angle_gamma   90.00
#
_symmetry.space_group_name_H-M   'P 1'
#
loop_
_entity.id
_entity.type
_entity.pdbx_description
1 polymer ?
#
loop_
_entity_poly.entity_id
_entity_poly.type
_entity_poly.pdbx_seq_one_letter_code
_entity_poly.pdbx_strand_id
1 'polypeptide(L)'
;MIGNPPWIKIEWNEQGVLADANPMFAVKKLTATQTTHERQTALENAHTHSMYFAEYEMLSGEQNFLNAVQNYPALKGQQTNLFKCFLPLSWEKTNESGIAAFVHPEGVYDDPKGGALREMLYPRLRY
;
A
#
# COMPACT_ATOMS: atom_id res chain seq x y z
N MET A 1 3.26 14.66 18.60
CA MET A 1 3.68 14.26 17.23
C MET A 1 2.73 14.91 16.24
N ILE A 2 3.23 15.55 15.18
CA ILE A 2 2.40 16.12 14.12
C ILE A 2 3.00 15.68 12.79
N GLY A 3 2.17 15.25 11.82
CA GLY A 3 2.67 14.78 10.55
C GLY A 3 1.62 14.65 9.44
N ASN A 4 2.12 14.47 8.24
CA ASN A 4 1.36 14.09 7.06
C ASN A 4 1.95 12.77 6.56
N PRO A 5 1.45 11.61 6.99
CA PRO A 5 1.96 10.32 6.56
C PRO A 5 1.71 10.12 5.06
N PRO A 6 2.50 9.30 4.36
CA PRO A 6 2.34 9.07 2.93
C PRO A 6 1.00 8.38 2.60
N TRP A 7 0.27 8.92 1.63
CA TRP A 7 -1.04 8.41 1.17
C TRP A 7 -0.86 7.43 0.00
N ILE A 8 -0.05 6.41 0.24
CA ILE A 8 0.36 5.46 -0.79
C ILE A 8 -0.31 4.12 -0.54
N LYS A 9 -0.98 3.60 -1.55
CA LYS A 9 -1.44 2.22 -1.60
C LYS A 9 -0.29 1.34 -2.06
N ILE A 10 -0.06 0.26 -1.33
CA ILE A 10 0.91 -0.75 -1.73
C ILE A 10 0.19 -1.78 -2.58
N GLU A 11 0.21 -1.58 -3.90
CA GLU A 11 -0.44 -2.46 -4.87
C GLU A 11 0.43 -2.67 -6.10
N TRP A 12 0.37 -3.88 -6.68
CA TRP A 12 1.14 -4.22 -7.85
C TRP A 12 0.64 -3.48 -9.09
N ASN A 13 1.52 -2.74 -9.71
CA ASN A 13 1.27 -2.07 -10.99
C ASN A 13 2.15 -2.67 -12.09
N GLU A 14 1.71 -3.78 -12.66
CA GLU A 14 2.44 -4.49 -13.70
C GLU A 14 2.80 -3.61 -14.90
N GLN A 15 1.85 -2.80 -15.36
CA GLN A 15 2.07 -1.92 -16.52
C GLN A 15 3.13 -0.85 -16.22
N GLY A 16 3.15 -0.32 -15.00
CA GLY A 16 4.18 0.63 -14.56
C GLY A 16 5.57 0.02 -14.61
N VAL A 17 5.74 -1.17 -14.03
CA VAL A 17 7.04 -1.87 -14.01
C VAL A 17 7.51 -2.23 -15.41
N LEU A 18 6.63 -2.73 -16.27
CA LEU A 18 6.98 -3.06 -17.66
C LEU A 18 7.25 -1.80 -18.51
N ALA A 19 6.65 -0.66 -18.14
CA ALA A 19 6.87 0.60 -18.84
C ALA A 19 8.29 1.15 -18.67
N ASP A 20 8.98 0.79 -17.60
CA ASP A 20 10.39 1.16 -17.40
C ASP A 20 11.30 0.48 -18.46
N ALA A 21 10.95 -0.72 -18.89
CA ALA A 21 11.66 -1.42 -19.97
C ALA A 21 11.14 -1.03 -21.37
N ASN A 22 9.82 -0.78 -21.49
CA ASN A 22 9.17 -0.40 -22.74
C ASN A 22 8.02 0.59 -22.49
N PRO A 23 8.23 1.89 -22.74
CA PRO A 23 7.23 2.95 -22.50
C PRO A 23 5.88 2.74 -23.18
N MET A 24 5.79 1.85 -24.17
CA MET A 24 4.53 1.53 -24.85
C MET A 24 3.50 0.90 -23.90
N PHE A 25 3.93 0.26 -22.82
CA PHE A 25 3.01 -0.25 -21.78
C PHE A 25 2.25 0.87 -21.06
N ALA A 26 2.86 2.03 -20.87
CA ALA A 26 2.20 3.19 -20.26
C ALA A 26 1.27 3.94 -21.24
N VAL A 27 1.61 3.95 -22.52
CA VAL A 27 0.92 4.77 -23.53
C VAL A 27 -0.27 4.03 -24.16
N LYS A 28 -0.14 2.73 -24.43
CA LYS A 28 -1.19 1.92 -25.04
C LYS A 28 -2.18 1.41 -24.00
N LYS A 29 -3.48 1.60 -24.26
CA LYS A 29 -4.56 0.90 -23.53
C LYS A 29 -4.65 -0.54 -24.04
N LEU A 30 -3.84 -1.41 -23.47
CA LEU A 30 -3.83 -2.84 -23.82
C LEU A 30 -5.01 -3.56 -23.14
N THR A 31 -5.60 -4.50 -23.87
CA THR A 31 -6.54 -5.47 -23.27
C THR A 31 -5.78 -6.48 -22.42
N ALA A 32 -6.47 -7.20 -21.52
CA ALA A 32 -5.83 -8.21 -20.66
C ALA A 32 -5.04 -9.27 -21.47
N THR A 33 -5.58 -9.72 -22.60
CA THR A 33 -4.92 -10.68 -23.48
C THR A 33 -3.66 -10.10 -24.13
N GLN A 34 -3.74 -8.86 -24.61
CA GLN A 34 -2.60 -8.15 -25.19
C GLN A 34 -1.51 -7.90 -24.13
N THR A 35 -1.91 -7.50 -22.92
CA THR A 35 -0.96 -7.32 -21.81
C THR A 35 -0.21 -8.61 -21.51
N THR A 36 -0.92 -9.76 -21.49
CA THR A 36 -0.30 -11.06 -21.24
C THR A 36 0.72 -11.44 -22.32
N HIS A 37 0.37 -11.22 -23.59
CA HIS A 37 1.28 -11.52 -24.71
C HIS A 37 2.51 -10.61 -24.71
N GLU A 38 2.31 -9.29 -24.58
CA GLU A 38 3.40 -8.31 -24.55
C GLU A 38 4.31 -8.51 -23.33
N ARG A 39 3.75 -8.90 -22.17
CA ARG A 39 4.53 -9.27 -20.98
C ARG A 39 5.44 -10.47 -21.28
N GLN A 40 4.92 -11.55 -21.88
CA GLN A 40 5.73 -12.72 -22.20
C GLN A 40 6.91 -12.33 -23.07
N THR A 41 6.68 -11.55 -24.13
CA THR A 41 7.73 -11.06 -25.01
C THR A 41 8.74 -10.16 -24.27
N ALA A 42 8.29 -9.26 -23.40
CA ALA A 42 9.17 -8.41 -22.62
C ALA A 42 10.06 -9.20 -21.65
N LEU A 43 9.52 -10.27 -21.05
CA LEU A 43 10.25 -11.13 -20.10
C LEU A 43 11.24 -12.09 -20.76
N GLU A 44 11.27 -12.22 -22.09
CA GLU A 44 12.33 -12.92 -22.81
C GLU A 44 13.69 -12.21 -22.67
N ASN A 45 13.68 -10.90 -22.42
CA ASN A 45 14.88 -10.15 -22.10
C ASN A 45 15.29 -10.41 -20.65
N ALA A 46 16.49 -10.95 -20.43
CA ALA A 46 17.00 -11.34 -19.11
C ALA A 46 17.06 -10.16 -18.10
N HIS A 47 17.37 -8.95 -18.55
CA HIS A 47 17.40 -7.75 -17.70
C HIS A 47 16.00 -7.37 -17.25
N THR A 48 15.05 -7.30 -18.17
CA THR A 48 13.63 -7.01 -17.89
C THR A 48 13.04 -8.06 -16.95
N HIS A 49 13.34 -9.33 -17.17
CA HIS A 49 12.94 -10.43 -16.31
C HIS A 49 13.44 -10.25 -14.87
N SER A 50 14.74 -10.01 -14.71
CA SER A 50 15.35 -9.83 -13.38
C SER A 50 14.76 -8.62 -12.64
N MET A 51 14.60 -7.49 -13.32
CA MET A 51 13.99 -6.27 -12.77
C MET A 51 12.53 -6.51 -12.36
N TYR A 52 11.74 -7.12 -13.23
CA TYR A 52 10.31 -7.40 -12.96
C TYR A 52 10.10 -8.26 -11.72
N PHE A 53 10.89 -9.35 -11.58
CA PHE A 53 10.75 -10.23 -10.42
C PHE A 53 11.30 -9.60 -9.14
N ALA A 54 12.38 -8.81 -9.21
CA ALA A 54 12.90 -8.09 -8.06
C ALA A 54 11.85 -7.08 -7.51
N GLU A 55 11.19 -6.32 -8.39
CA GLU A 55 10.10 -5.40 -8.00
C GLU A 55 8.89 -6.15 -7.44
N TYR A 56 8.52 -7.28 -8.04
CA TYR A 56 7.43 -8.11 -7.55
C TYR A 56 7.71 -8.68 -6.15
N GLU A 57 8.90 -9.21 -5.92
CA GLU A 57 9.31 -9.76 -4.62
C GLU A 57 9.34 -8.67 -3.55
N MET A 58 9.90 -7.50 -3.85
CA MET A 58 9.96 -6.37 -2.94
C MET A 58 8.55 -5.94 -2.52
N LEU A 59 7.68 -5.67 -3.49
CA LEU A 59 6.30 -5.23 -3.23
C LEU A 59 5.48 -6.30 -2.51
N SER A 60 5.64 -7.57 -2.89
CA SER A 60 4.97 -8.70 -2.24
C SER A 60 5.40 -8.82 -0.78
N GLY A 61 6.70 -8.63 -0.50
CA GLY A 61 7.25 -8.59 0.85
C GLY A 61 6.66 -7.46 1.69
N GLU A 62 6.59 -6.25 1.13
CA GLU A 62 5.96 -5.10 1.79
C GLU A 62 4.48 -5.34 2.08
N GLN A 63 3.72 -5.84 1.10
CA GLN A 63 2.31 -6.17 1.30
C GLN A 63 2.11 -7.22 2.39
N ASN A 64 2.90 -8.28 2.39
CA ASN A 64 2.82 -9.34 3.38
C ASN A 64 3.13 -8.81 4.78
N PHE A 65 4.14 -7.96 4.94
CA PHE A 65 4.48 -7.33 6.21
C PHE A 65 3.35 -6.41 6.72
N LEU A 66 2.82 -5.54 5.85
CA LEU A 66 1.81 -4.56 6.22
C LEU A 66 0.41 -5.19 6.44
N ASN A 67 0.12 -6.31 5.77
CA ASN A 67 -1.14 -7.05 5.96
C ASN A 67 -1.07 -8.09 7.08
N ALA A 68 0.11 -8.33 7.65
CA ALA A 68 0.26 -9.29 8.73
C ALA A 68 -0.47 -8.83 9.99
N VAL A 69 -1.43 -9.64 10.45
CA VAL A 69 -2.27 -9.32 11.61
C VAL A 69 -1.46 -9.09 12.88
N GLN A 70 -0.33 -9.79 13.02
CA GLN A 70 0.58 -9.59 14.14
C GLN A 70 1.22 -8.19 14.16
N ASN A 71 1.43 -7.57 12.99
CA ASN A 71 2.04 -6.24 12.89
C ASN A 71 0.99 -5.14 13.03
N TYR A 72 -0.17 -5.32 12.39
CA TYR A 72 -1.23 -4.33 12.37
C TYR A 72 -2.62 -4.98 12.56
N PRO A 73 -2.95 -5.47 13.76
CA PRO A 73 -4.22 -6.16 14.02
C PRO A 73 -5.46 -5.31 13.72
N ALA A 74 -5.37 -3.99 13.94
CA ALA A 74 -6.45 -3.05 13.64
C ALA A 74 -6.75 -2.89 12.14
N LEU A 75 -5.82 -3.29 11.27
CA LEU A 75 -5.94 -3.16 9.81
C LEU A 75 -6.36 -4.46 9.11
N LYS A 76 -6.69 -5.50 9.87
CA LYS A 76 -7.09 -6.79 9.31
C LYS A 76 -8.19 -6.67 8.28
N GLY A 77 -7.94 -7.18 7.06
CA GLY A 77 -8.91 -7.22 5.97
C GLY A 77 -9.12 -5.90 5.21
N GLN A 78 -8.43 -4.84 5.60
CA GLN A 78 -8.43 -3.58 4.86
C GLN A 78 -7.40 -3.61 3.73
N GLN A 79 -7.62 -2.76 2.71
CA GLN A 79 -6.60 -2.55 1.68
C GLN A 79 -5.41 -1.78 2.29
N THR A 80 -4.21 -2.30 2.04
CA THR A 80 -2.97 -1.71 2.55
C THR A 80 -2.78 -0.29 2.03
N ASN A 81 -2.70 0.65 2.94
CA ASN A 81 -2.33 2.03 2.67
C ASN A 81 -1.46 2.55 3.81
N LEU A 82 -0.31 3.11 3.47
CA LEU A 82 0.71 3.47 4.46
C LEU A 82 0.17 4.38 5.56
N PHE A 83 -0.65 5.40 5.23
CA PHE A 83 -1.15 6.32 6.26
C PHE A 83 -1.95 5.60 7.36
N LYS A 84 -2.69 4.53 7.02
CA LYS A 84 -3.44 3.73 8.00
C LYS A 84 -2.51 3.02 8.99
N CYS A 85 -1.31 2.61 8.55
CA CYS A 85 -0.32 1.98 9.42
C CYS A 85 0.29 2.97 10.43
N PHE A 86 0.39 4.25 10.08
CA PHE A 86 0.90 5.28 10.98
C PHE A 86 0.00 5.55 12.20
N LEU A 87 -1.30 5.28 12.09
CA LEU A 87 -2.24 5.48 13.20
C LEU A 87 -1.89 4.55 14.40
N PRO A 88 -1.94 3.21 14.27
CA PRO A 88 -1.60 2.32 15.37
C PRO A 88 -0.13 2.49 15.82
N LEU A 89 0.79 2.73 14.89
CA LEU A 89 2.18 3.01 15.23
C LEU A 89 2.33 4.24 16.13
N SER A 90 1.55 5.29 15.87
CA SER A 90 1.58 6.50 16.70
C SER A 90 1.08 6.24 18.12
N TRP A 91 0.09 5.36 18.29
CA TRP A 91 -0.43 5.01 19.62
C TRP A 91 0.60 4.28 20.47
N GLU A 92 1.43 3.45 19.85
CA GLU A 92 2.53 2.76 20.53
C GLU A 92 3.68 3.69 20.94
N LYS A 93 3.91 4.75 20.14
CA LYS A 93 5.03 5.68 20.33
C LYS A 93 4.68 6.94 21.13
N THR A 94 3.40 7.16 21.41
CA THR A 94 2.92 8.32 22.16
C THR A 94 2.66 7.90 23.61
N ASN A 95 3.21 8.64 24.59
CA ASN A 95 2.95 8.41 26.00
C ASN A 95 1.52 8.86 26.39
N GLU A 96 1.10 8.55 27.62
CA GLU A 96 -0.27 8.81 28.10
C GLU A 96 -0.70 10.27 28.04
N SER A 97 0.23 11.21 28.17
CA SER A 97 -0.02 12.66 28.07
C SER A 97 0.22 13.23 26.68
N GLY A 98 0.74 12.43 25.77
CA GLY A 98 1.11 12.85 24.42
C GLY A 98 -0.07 12.98 23.48
N ILE A 99 0.10 13.79 22.44
CA ILE A 99 -0.88 13.97 21.36
C ILE A 99 -0.21 13.66 20.03
N ALA A 100 -0.90 12.88 19.20
CA ALA A 100 -0.57 12.68 17.80
C ALA A 100 -1.65 13.31 16.92
N ALA A 101 -1.25 14.12 15.94
CA ALA A 101 -2.13 14.76 14.98
C ALA A 101 -1.63 14.52 13.55
N PHE A 102 -2.49 14.01 12.68
CA PHE A 102 -2.15 13.69 11.30
C PHE A 102 -3.12 14.31 10.31
N VAL A 103 -2.58 14.77 9.19
CA VAL A 103 -3.36 15.05 7.99
C VAL A 103 -3.44 13.76 7.19
N HIS A 104 -4.63 13.24 6.94
CA HIS A 104 -4.84 11.98 6.23
C HIS A 104 -6.18 11.97 5.48
N PRO A 105 -6.36 11.09 4.48
CA PRO A 105 -7.65 10.94 3.79
C PRO A 105 -8.78 10.49 4.72
N GLU A 106 -10.01 10.87 4.39
CA GLU A 106 -11.23 10.51 5.13
C GLU A 106 -11.53 9.01 5.19
N GLY A 107 -10.95 8.21 4.28
CA GLY A 107 -11.18 6.76 4.17
C GLY A 107 -10.95 5.95 5.46
N VAL A 108 -10.41 6.55 6.52
CA VAL A 108 -10.38 5.93 7.85
C VAL A 108 -11.80 5.82 8.43
N TYR A 109 -12.63 6.80 8.15
CA TYR A 109 -13.97 6.94 8.75
C TYR A 109 -15.06 6.19 8.00
N ASP A 110 -14.92 6.04 6.68
CA ASP A 110 -15.96 5.50 5.80
C ASP A 110 -15.65 4.14 5.18
N ASP A 111 -14.41 3.62 5.30
CA ASP A 111 -14.03 2.29 4.78
C ASP A 111 -14.93 1.20 5.38
N PRO A 112 -15.72 0.46 4.58
CA PRO A 112 -16.60 -0.59 5.08
C PRO A 112 -15.88 -1.67 5.89
N LYS A 113 -14.61 -1.93 5.59
CA LYS A 113 -13.77 -2.91 6.29
C LYS A 113 -12.99 -2.31 7.47
N GLY A 114 -13.13 -1.00 7.70
CA GLY A 114 -12.40 -0.25 8.72
C GLY A 114 -12.94 -0.35 10.14
N GLY A 115 -13.90 -1.24 10.44
CA GLY A 115 -14.55 -1.31 11.74
C GLY A 115 -13.58 -1.49 12.90
N ALA A 116 -12.66 -2.46 12.82
CA ALA A 116 -11.67 -2.72 13.86
C ALA A 116 -10.74 -1.50 14.11
N LEU A 117 -10.34 -0.81 13.05
CA LEU A 117 -9.53 0.41 13.17
C LEU A 117 -10.32 1.52 13.88
N ARG A 118 -11.58 1.75 13.50
CA ARG A 118 -12.44 2.78 14.11
C ARG A 118 -12.75 2.51 15.57
N GLU A 119 -12.99 1.26 15.93
CA GLU A 119 -13.20 0.84 17.31
C GLU A 119 -12.00 1.20 18.20
N MET A 120 -10.80 1.08 17.69
CA MET A 120 -9.58 1.48 18.40
C MET A 120 -9.30 2.98 18.32
N LEU A 121 -9.67 3.65 17.22
CA LEU A 121 -9.38 5.06 16.96
C LEU A 121 -10.31 5.99 17.76
N TYR A 122 -11.62 5.78 17.70
CA TYR A 122 -12.60 6.73 18.25
C TYR A 122 -12.43 7.04 19.74
N PRO A 123 -12.12 6.08 20.63
CA PRO A 123 -11.86 6.39 22.03
C PRO A 123 -10.61 7.25 22.27
N ARG A 124 -9.73 7.34 21.26
CA ARG A 124 -8.46 8.10 21.33
C ARG A 124 -8.54 9.49 20.74
N LEU A 125 -9.64 9.81 20.04
CA LEU A 125 -9.84 11.15 19.48
C LEU A 125 -10.02 12.18 20.60
N ARG A 126 -9.32 13.31 20.46
CA ARG A 126 -9.49 14.50 21.30
C ARG A 126 -9.89 15.66 20.39
N TYR A 127 -10.93 16.38 20.76
CA TYR A 127 -11.47 17.55 20.07
C TYR A 127 -11.07 18.81 20.80
#